data_b99365006bc793d76a430d938925ce87
#
_entry.id   b99365006bc793d76a430d938925ce87
#
_cell.length_a   1.000
_cell.length_b   1.000
_cell.length_c   1.000
_cell.angle_alpha   90.00
_cell.angle_beta   90.00
_cell.angle_gamma   90.00
#
_symmetry.space_group_name_H-M   'P 1'
#
loop_
_entity.id
_entity.type
_entity.pdbx_description
1 polymer ?
#
loop_
_entity_poly.entity_id
_entity_poly.type
_entity_poly.pdbx_seq_one_letter_code
_entity_poly.pdbx_strand_id
1 'polypeptide(L)'
;MSIRKRMNVLFGTLLLTGSLFSQNVCVSTPETSLVLSAPVGGELKHVYYGDKLSEVDLQNINLTGTPDMPAYPVYGLNCPGESALAVKHADGNMTLQMEIVQVKTSKEGNAEITAIELKDKVYPFYVNVYYKAYQDADVIETWTEIRHQEKKPVILNQFASAFLPIRRGDVWLSHLYGSWANEGRLCQEALEPGMKVIKNKDGVRNSHTSHAEVMFSLDGKPQENAGCVIGAALCYSGNYKLRIDT
;
A
#
# COMPACT_ATOMS: atom_id res chain seq x y z
N MET A 1 46.39 -37.28 31.31
CA MET A 1 46.25 -35.88 31.75
C MET A 1 46.00 -35.03 30.47
N SER A 2 44.74 -34.82 30.14
CA SER A 2 44.34 -34.17 28.88
C SER A 2 43.63 -32.83 29.22
N ILE A 3 44.29 -31.74 28.83
CA ILE A 3 43.82 -30.39 29.06
C ILE A 3 42.89 -29.99 27.89
N ARG A 4 41.56 -29.94 28.13
CA ARG A 4 40.61 -29.38 27.20
C ARG A 4 40.65 -27.86 27.30
N LYS A 5 41.15 -27.18 26.27
CA LYS A 5 40.97 -25.71 26.07
C LYS A 5 39.50 -25.41 25.74
N ARG A 6 38.83 -24.67 26.60
CA ARG A 6 37.54 -24.06 26.32
C ARG A 6 37.78 -22.78 25.51
N MET A 7 37.28 -22.76 24.29
CA MET A 7 37.27 -21.57 23.42
C MET A 7 36.01 -20.80 23.72
N ASN A 8 36.15 -19.68 24.39
CA ASN A 8 35.04 -18.72 24.60
C ASN A 8 34.83 -17.93 23.31
N VAL A 9 33.74 -18.19 22.63
CA VAL A 9 33.26 -17.36 21.50
C VAL A 9 32.52 -16.19 22.10
N LEU A 10 33.11 -15.01 22.05
CA LEU A 10 32.45 -13.74 22.39
C LEU A 10 31.49 -13.40 21.25
N PHE A 11 30.18 -13.54 21.46
CA PHE A 11 29.16 -12.98 20.59
C PHE A 11 29.10 -11.48 20.86
N GLY A 12 29.71 -10.70 20.00
CA GLY A 12 29.54 -9.26 19.98
C GLY A 12 28.16 -8.90 19.49
N THR A 13 27.26 -8.55 20.40
CA THR A 13 25.96 -7.96 20.06
C THR A 13 26.22 -6.53 19.57
N LEU A 14 26.18 -6.32 18.27
CA LEU A 14 26.20 -4.99 17.65
C LEU A 14 24.86 -4.32 17.94
N LEU A 15 24.79 -3.52 18.99
CA LEU A 15 23.69 -2.61 19.25
C LEU A 15 23.75 -1.47 18.22
N LEU A 16 23.00 -1.60 17.13
CA LEU A 16 22.66 -0.47 16.27
C LEU A 16 21.75 0.47 17.06
N THR A 17 22.32 1.51 17.62
CA THR A 17 21.56 2.67 18.13
C THR A 17 20.96 3.39 16.94
N GLY A 18 19.71 3.05 16.58
CA GLY A 18 18.95 3.76 15.58
C GLY A 18 18.67 5.18 16.07
N SER A 19 19.26 6.17 15.40
CA SER A 19 18.89 7.57 15.53
C SER A 19 17.42 7.75 15.16
N LEU A 20 16.68 8.52 15.97
CA LEU A 20 15.28 8.95 15.79
C LEU A 20 15.14 9.94 14.61
N PHE A 21 15.62 9.59 13.41
CA PHE A 21 15.36 10.36 12.21
C PHE A 21 14.15 9.78 11.47
N SER A 22 13.35 10.66 10.89
CA SER A 22 12.29 10.31 9.95
C SER A 22 12.83 9.26 8.96
N GLN A 23 12.43 8.02 9.12
CA GLN A 23 12.89 6.95 8.26
C GLN A 23 12.05 6.95 7.00
N ASN A 24 12.64 7.48 5.92
CA ASN A 24 12.05 7.33 4.60
C ASN A 24 12.30 5.92 4.10
N VAL A 25 11.25 5.29 3.65
CA VAL A 25 11.29 3.98 3.01
C VAL A 25 11.09 4.18 1.52
N CYS A 26 12.08 3.78 0.73
CA CYS A 26 11.99 3.82 -0.73
C CYS A 26 11.80 2.39 -1.25
N VAL A 27 10.68 2.15 -1.91
CA VAL A 27 10.38 0.92 -2.64
C VAL A 27 10.57 1.22 -4.12
N SER A 28 11.55 0.60 -4.76
CA SER A 28 11.92 0.97 -6.13
C SER A 28 12.00 -0.22 -7.07
N THR A 29 11.45 -0.03 -8.25
CA THR A 29 11.65 -0.85 -9.44
C THR A 29 12.78 -0.25 -10.31
N PRO A 30 13.07 -0.77 -11.51
CA PRO A 30 13.98 -0.11 -12.45
C PRO A 30 13.59 1.32 -12.82
N GLU A 31 12.30 1.62 -13.02
CA GLU A 31 11.81 2.89 -13.57
C GLU A 31 10.95 3.70 -12.57
N THR A 32 10.48 3.09 -11.48
CA THR A 32 9.53 3.72 -10.56
C THR A 32 10.07 3.78 -9.14
N SER A 33 9.71 4.82 -8.39
CA SER A 33 9.92 4.93 -6.94
C SER A 33 8.62 5.22 -6.21
N LEU A 34 8.37 4.46 -5.13
CA LEU A 34 7.37 4.75 -4.11
C LEU A 34 8.12 5.13 -2.82
N VAL A 35 7.91 6.34 -2.34
CA VAL A 35 8.55 6.83 -1.10
C VAL A 35 7.49 6.99 -0.02
N LEU A 36 7.76 6.40 1.12
CA LEU A 36 6.93 6.43 2.30
C LEU A 36 7.69 7.06 3.47
N SER A 37 7.01 7.84 4.28
CA SER A 37 7.52 8.25 5.59
C SER A 37 7.03 7.24 6.63
N ALA A 38 7.97 6.58 7.30
CA ALA A 38 7.69 5.47 8.21
C ALA A 38 8.49 5.58 9.53
N PRO A 39 8.34 6.68 10.30
CA PRO A 39 9.03 6.82 11.58
C PRO A 39 8.43 5.86 12.62
N VAL A 40 9.28 5.13 13.34
CA VAL A 40 8.84 4.25 14.43
C VAL A 40 8.07 5.04 15.49
N GLY A 41 6.91 4.56 15.91
CA GLY A 41 5.98 5.25 16.81
C GLY A 41 5.13 6.33 16.13
N GLY A 42 5.35 6.60 14.85
CA GLY A 42 4.59 7.55 14.03
C GLY A 42 3.60 6.88 13.09
N GLU A 43 3.03 7.69 12.21
CA GLU A 43 2.06 7.26 11.20
C GLU A 43 2.76 6.92 9.88
N LEU A 44 2.20 5.96 9.14
CA LEU A 44 2.64 5.63 7.80
C LEU A 44 2.03 6.62 6.80
N LYS A 45 2.90 7.39 6.12
CA LYS A 45 2.47 8.42 5.17
C LYS A 45 3.02 8.18 3.78
N HIS A 46 2.24 8.52 2.78
CA HIS A 46 2.65 8.52 1.40
C HIS A 46 3.35 9.84 1.07
N VAL A 47 4.53 9.76 0.47
CA VAL A 47 5.35 10.93 0.11
C VAL A 47 5.39 11.13 -1.39
N TYR A 48 5.73 10.09 -2.13
CA TYR A 48 5.92 10.16 -3.58
C TYR A 48 5.58 8.82 -4.23
N TYR A 49 5.02 8.88 -5.42
CA TYR A 49 4.92 7.77 -6.36
C TYR A 49 5.05 8.30 -7.79
N GLY A 50 5.98 7.77 -8.55
CA GLY A 50 6.27 8.22 -9.91
C GLY A 50 7.61 7.70 -10.40
N ASP A 51 8.21 8.43 -11.34
CA ASP A 51 9.48 8.10 -11.97
C ASP A 51 10.58 7.82 -10.94
N LYS A 52 11.54 6.98 -11.31
CA LYS A 52 12.67 6.62 -10.49
C LYS A 52 13.40 7.85 -9.96
N LEU A 53 13.49 7.96 -8.64
CA LEU A 53 14.24 9.02 -7.99
C LEU A 53 15.73 8.65 -7.86
N SER A 54 16.61 9.63 -8.06
CA SER A 54 18.02 9.49 -7.75
C SER A 54 18.25 9.54 -6.23
N GLU A 55 19.43 9.10 -5.78
CA GLU A 55 19.83 9.23 -4.37
C GLU A 55 19.83 10.68 -3.88
N VAL A 56 20.17 11.62 -4.74
CA VAL A 56 20.15 13.07 -4.44
C VAL A 56 18.71 13.56 -4.25
N ASP A 57 17.77 13.11 -5.10
CA ASP A 57 16.37 13.47 -4.98
C ASP A 57 15.77 12.91 -3.69
N LEU A 58 16.10 11.65 -3.34
CA LEU A 58 15.65 11.02 -2.09
C LEU A 58 16.15 11.75 -0.84
N GLN A 59 17.37 12.30 -0.87
CA GLN A 59 17.91 13.10 0.23
C GLN A 59 17.26 14.49 0.34
N ASN A 60 16.83 15.05 -0.78
CA ASN A 60 16.26 16.40 -0.86
C ASN A 60 14.71 16.39 -0.82
N ILE A 61 14.08 15.22 -0.85
CA ILE A 61 12.62 15.14 -0.81
C ILE A 61 12.11 15.74 0.50
N ASN A 62 11.38 16.86 0.38
CA ASN A 62 10.91 17.58 1.56
C ASN A 62 9.60 16.96 2.09
N LEU A 63 9.70 16.29 3.21
CA LEU A 63 8.56 15.65 3.86
C LEU A 63 7.62 16.64 4.56
N THR A 64 8.10 17.87 4.85
CA THR A 64 7.32 18.88 5.60
C THR A 64 6.32 19.65 4.75
N GLY A 65 6.56 19.72 3.43
CA GLY A 65 5.68 20.42 2.48
C GLY A 65 4.58 19.60 1.84
N THR A 66 4.54 18.30 2.06
CA THR A 66 3.50 17.43 1.51
C THR A 66 2.29 17.42 2.45
N PRO A 67 1.07 17.68 1.96
CA PRO A 67 -0.13 17.45 2.78
C PRO A 67 -0.12 16.05 3.36
N ASP A 68 -0.58 15.89 4.59
CA ASP A 68 -0.63 14.60 5.25
C ASP A 68 -1.53 13.62 4.48
N MET A 69 -0.90 12.69 3.74
CA MET A 69 -1.59 11.62 3.05
C MET A 69 -1.21 10.29 3.70
N PRO A 70 -2.14 9.63 4.39
CA PRO A 70 -1.87 8.31 4.94
C PRO A 70 -1.65 7.32 3.79
N ALA A 71 -0.66 6.43 3.93
CA ALA A 71 -0.45 5.35 2.96
C ALA A 71 -1.37 4.14 3.24
N TYR A 72 -1.90 4.03 4.45
CA TYR A 72 -2.93 3.06 4.81
C TYR A 72 -3.89 3.68 5.83
N PRO A 73 -4.90 4.45 5.35
CA PRO A 73 -5.82 5.18 6.23
C PRO A 73 -6.71 4.22 7.03
N VAL A 74 -6.90 4.51 8.30
CA VAL A 74 -7.76 3.73 9.20
C VAL A 74 -8.91 4.57 9.74
N TYR A 75 -10.03 3.92 10.04
CA TYR A 75 -11.19 4.59 10.61
C TYR A 75 -10.88 5.15 12.00
N GLY A 76 -11.27 6.40 12.25
CA GLY A 76 -11.07 7.08 13.53
C GLY A 76 -9.90 8.06 13.59
N LEU A 77 -8.95 8.01 12.64
CA LEU A 77 -7.98 9.07 12.41
C LEU A 77 -8.54 10.11 11.43
N ASN A 78 -7.95 11.31 11.42
CA ASN A 78 -8.35 12.44 10.56
C ASN A 78 -8.13 12.14 9.06
N CYS A 79 -8.78 11.09 8.55
CA CYS A 79 -8.81 10.76 7.13
C CYS A 79 -10.06 11.36 6.51
N PRO A 80 -9.95 12.36 5.64
CA PRO A 80 -11.10 13.01 5.03
C PRO A 80 -11.82 12.13 4.00
N GLY A 81 -11.19 11.04 3.57
CA GLY A 81 -11.74 10.09 2.59
C GLY A 81 -12.16 8.77 3.23
N GLU A 82 -12.30 7.78 2.38
CA GLU A 82 -12.60 6.41 2.80
C GLU A 82 -11.40 5.77 3.48
N SER A 83 -11.64 5.09 4.60
CA SER A 83 -10.60 4.32 5.26
C SER A 83 -10.29 3.03 4.49
N ALA A 84 -9.02 2.62 4.48
CA ALA A 84 -8.62 1.29 4.01
C ALA A 84 -9.01 0.20 5.02
N LEU A 85 -9.14 0.56 6.29
CA LEU A 85 -9.48 -0.37 7.37
C LEU A 85 -10.49 0.24 8.34
N ALA A 86 -11.58 -0.47 8.60
CA ALA A 86 -12.55 -0.17 9.64
C ALA A 86 -12.86 -1.43 10.46
N VAL A 87 -12.62 -1.36 11.74
CA VAL A 87 -12.78 -2.47 12.69
C VAL A 87 -13.72 -2.06 13.80
N LYS A 88 -14.58 -3.00 14.24
CA LYS A 88 -15.29 -2.88 15.50
C LYS A 88 -14.66 -3.85 16.51
N HIS A 89 -14.04 -3.29 17.53
CA HIS A 89 -13.42 -4.03 18.61
C HIS A 89 -14.47 -4.73 19.50
N ALA A 90 -14.01 -5.65 20.32
CA ALA A 90 -14.89 -6.48 21.16
C ALA A 90 -15.70 -5.69 22.21
N ASP A 91 -15.26 -4.50 22.58
CA ASP A 91 -15.94 -3.55 23.46
C ASP A 91 -16.90 -2.58 22.75
N GLY A 92 -16.94 -2.64 21.41
CA GLY A 92 -17.77 -1.81 20.56
C GLY A 92 -17.09 -0.57 20.00
N ASN A 93 -15.87 -0.24 20.44
CA ASN A 93 -15.11 0.88 19.90
C ASN A 93 -14.72 0.60 18.43
N MET A 94 -14.70 1.66 17.63
CA MET A 94 -14.33 1.56 16.19
C MET A 94 -13.10 2.40 15.84
N THR A 95 -12.56 3.17 16.78
CA THR A 95 -11.41 4.02 16.50
C THR A 95 -10.12 3.22 16.53
N LEU A 96 -9.37 3.31 15.44
CA LEU A 96 -8.01 2.78 15.33
C LEU A 96 -6.99 3.92 15.39
N GLN A 97 -5.89 3.68 16.11
CA GLN A 97 -4.74 4.60 16.19
C GLN A 97 -3.45 3.81 15.91
N MET A 98 -3.19 3.60 14.62
CA MET A 98 -2.05 2.80 14.19
C MET A 98 -0.74 3.57 14.29
N GLU A 99 0.29 2.93 14.84
CA GLU A 99 1.66 3.41 14.85
C GLU A 99 2.60 2.37 14.25
N ILE A 100 3.71 2.83 13.66
CA ILE A 100 4.71 1.95 13.08
C ILE A 100 5.54 1.33 14.19
N VAL A 101 5.59 0.00 14.22
CA VAL A 101 6.44 -0.78 15.13
C VAL A 101 7.81 -1.01 14.53
N GLN A 102 7.86 -1.43 13.27
CA GLN A 102 9.11 -1.73 12.57
C GLN A 102 8.92 -1.73 11.05
N VAL A 103 10.04 -1.55 10.38
CA VAL A 103 10.17 -1.73 8.93
C VAL A 103 11.24 -2.78 8.69
N LYS A 104 10.96 -3.73 7.81
CA LYS A 104 11.90 -4.79 7.40
C LYS A 104 11.98 -4.85 5.90
N THR A 105 13.20 -4.97 5.39
CA THR A 105 13.45 -5.24 3.97
C THR A 105 14.11 -6.60 3.83
N SER A 106 13.67 -7.37 2.84
CA SER A 106 14.21 -8.68 2.50
C SER A 106 14.23 -8.87 0.99
N LYS A 107 15.01 -9.84 0.51
CA LYS A 107 15.05 -10.19 -0.92
C LYS A 107 14.42 -11.56 -1.14
N GLU A 108 13.64 -11.68 -2.20
CA GLU A 108 13.02 -12.92 -2.65
C GLU A 108 13.24 -13.05 -4.16
N GLY A 109 14.20 -13.87 -4.56
CA GLY A 109 14.59 -14.00 -5.96
C GLY A 109 15.07 -12.66 -6.53
N ASN A 110 14.38 -12.18 -7.57
CA ASN A 110 14.67 -10.90 -8.22
C ASN A 110 13.77 -9.75 -7.71
N ALA A 111 13.19 -9.89 -6.53
CA ALA A 111 12.35 -8.85 -5.95
C ALA A 111 12.85 -8.45 -4.55
N GLU A 112 12.59 -7.20 -4.19
CA GLU A 112 12.78 -6.69 -2.84
C GLU A 112 11.43 -6.50 -2.17
N ILE A 113 11.29 -7.04 -0.95
CA ILE A 113 10.07 -6.96 -0.15
C ILE A 113 10.32 -6.02 1.01
N THR A 114 9.53 -4.97 1.11
CA THR A 114 9.44 -4.09 2.27
C THR A 114 8.18 -4.42 3.04
N ALA A 115 8.33 -4.80 4.31
CA ALA A 115 7.25 -5.08 5.25
C ALA A 115 7.22 -4.01 6.33
N ILE A 116 6.07 -3.36 6.51
CA ILE A 116 5.85 -2.30 7.50
C ILE A 116 4.81 -2.82 8.50
N GLU A 117 5.23 -3.06 9.73
CA GLU A 117 4.34 -3.50 10.80
C GLU A 117 3.74 -2.29 11.52
N LEU A 118 2.42 -2.23 11.51
CA LEU A 118 1.61 -1.27 12.24
C LEU A 118 0.92 -1.96 13.42
N LYS A 119 0.80 -1.25 14.54
CA LYS A 119 0.09 -1.73 15.73
C LYS A 119 -0.85 -0.64 16.24
N ASP A 120 -2.03 -1.02 16.68
CA ASP A 120 -2.93 -0.09 17.37
C ASP A 120 -2.39 0.25 18.77
N LYS A 121 -2.49 1.53 19.18
CA LYS A 121 -1.98 2.02 20.47
C LYS A 121 -2.72 1.48 21.67
N VAL A 122 -4.00 1.10 21.49
CA VAL A 122 -4.91 0.70 22.56
C VAL A 122 -5.14 -0.80 22.55
N TYR A 123 -5.35 -1.37 21.36
CA TYR A 123 -5.72 -2.77 21.21
C TYR A 123 -4.55 -3.63 20.69
N PRO A 124 -4.50 -4.91 21.05
CA PRO A 124 -3.54 -5.85 20.44
C PRO A 124 -3.98 -6.22 19.01
N PHE A 125 -4.04 -5.21 18.16
CA PHE A 125 -4.45 -5.28 16.76
C PHE A 125 -3.29 -4.81 15.88
N TYR A 126 -2.99 -5.56 14.81
CA TYR A 126 -1.79 -5.38 13.99
C TYR A 126 -2.14 -5.45 12.52
N VAL A 127 -1.46 -4.63 11.74
CA VAL A 127 -1.50 -4.67 10.26
C VAL A 127 -0.08 -4.68 9.73
N ASN A 128 0.24 -5.64 8.88
CA ASN A 128 1.45 -5.63 8.08
C ASN A 128 1.09 -5.16 6.68
N VAL A 129 1.72 -4.08 6.23
CA VAL A 129 1.62 -3.60 4.85
C VAL A 129 2.89 -4.02 4.12
N TYR A 130 2.72 -4.72 3.00
CA TYR A 130 3.82 -5.24 2.19
C TYR A 130 3.87 -4.54 0.85
N TYR A 131 5.09 -4.27 0.41
CA TYR A 131 5.42 -3.81 -0.93
C TYR A 131 6.53 -4.68 -1.49
N LYS A 132 6.29 -5.34 -2.61
CA LYS A 132 7.26 -6.17 -3.33
C LYS A 132 7.58 -5.54 -4.67
N ALA A 133 8.79 -5.01 -4.79
CA ALA A 133 9.28 -4.37 -6.00
C ALA A 133 10.08 -5.38 -6.85
N TYR A 134 9.63 -5.62 -8.06
CA TYR A 134 10.32 -6.49 -9.01
C TYR A 134 11.45 -5.72 -9.71
N GLN A 135 12.64 -6.33 -9.80
CA GLN A 135 13.82 -5.68 -10.39
C GLN A 135 14.01 -6.00 -11.89
N ASP A 136 13.15 -6.81 -12.47
CA ASP A 136 13.09 -7.15 -13.89
C ASP A 136 11.80 -6.66 -14.57
N ALA A 137 10.96 -5.98 -13.81
CA ALA A 137 9.71 -5.41 -14.31
C ALA A 137 9.38 -4.12 -13.54
N ASP A 138 8.67 -3.20 -14.16
CA ASP A 138 8.22 -1.98 -13.48
C ASP A 138 6.90 -2.22 -12.74
N VAL A 139 6.95 -3.15 -11.77
CA VAL A 139 5.80 -3.61 -11.00
C VAL A 139 6.10 -3.56 -9.51
N ILE A 140 5.18 -2.99 -8.75
CA ILE A 140 5.13 -3.08 -7.29
C ILE A 140 3.86 -3.85 -6.91
N GLU A 141 4.03 -5.04 -6.35
CA GLU A 141 2.93 -5.79 -5.74
C GLU A 141 2.73 -5.33 -4.30
N THR A 142 1.47 -5.18 -3.88
CA THR A 142 1.14 -4.77 -2.51
C THR A 142 0.02 -5.62 -1.95
N TRP A 143 0.14 -5.99 -0.66
CA TRP A 143 -0.91 -6.66 0.10
C TRP A 143 -0.84 -6.30 1.58
N THR A 144 -1.86 -6.68 2.32
CA THR A 144 -1.92 -6.47 3.77
C THR A 144 -2.25 -7.77 4.49
N GLU A 145 -1.68 -7.93 5.68
CA GLU A 145 -2.03 -8.98 6.63
C GLU A 145 -2.57 -8.33 7.91
N ILE A 146 -3.75 -8.80 8.35
CA ILE A 146 -4.41 -8.29 9.54
C ILE A 146 -4.45 -9.41 10.58
N ARG A 147 -3.99 -9.11 11.80
CA ARG A 147 -4.10 -10.02 12.93
C ARG A 147 -4.49 -9.29 14.20
N HIS A 148 -5.13 -9.98 15.11
CA HIS A 148 -5.40 -9.46 16.45
C HIS A 148 -5.19 -10.54 17.52
N GLN A 149 -5.02 -10.09 18.77
CA GLN A 149 -4.87 -10.92 19.95
C GLN A 149 -5.90 -10.53 21.03
N GLU A 150 -6.98 -9.91 20.63
CA GLU A 150 -8.10 -9.62 21.54
C GLU A 150 -8.75 -10.91 21.99
N LYS A 151 -9.20 -10.94 23.27
CA LYS A 151 -9.83 -12.14 23.89
C LYS A 151 -11.17 -12.51 23.27
N LYS A 152 -11.83 -11.57 22.61
CA LYS A 152 -13.14 -11.76 21.96
C LYS A 152 -13.01 -11.43 20.47
N PRO A 153 -13.95 -11.94 19.63
CA PRO A 153 -13.96 -11.63 18.21
C PRO A 153 -14.05 -10.13 17.92
N VAL A 154 -13.38 -9.69 16.87
CA VAL A 154 -13.52 -8.37 16.26
C VAL A 154 -14.30 -8.48 14.97
N ILE A 155 -14.91 -7.39 14.51
CA ILE A 155 -15.63 -7.36 13.23
C ILE A 155 -14.85 -6.46 12.27
N LEU A 156 -14.41 -7.02 11.16
CA LEU A 156 -13.87 -6.24 10.05
C LEU A 156 -15.04 -5.70 9.22
N ASN A 157 -15.36 -4.42 9.42
CA ASN A 157 -16.40 -3.75 8.64
C ASN A 157 -15.92 -3.43 7.23
N GLN A 158 -14.64 -3.11 7.10
CA GLN A 158 -13.99 -2.80 5.84
C GLN A 158 -12.51 -3.14 5.93
N PHE A 159 -11.95 -3.64 4.83
CA PHE A 159 -10.51 -3.76 4.65
C PHE A 159 -10.17 -3.62 3.15
N ALA A 160 -9.04 -3.00 2.88
CA ALA A 160 -8.45 -2.92 1.55
C ALA A 160 -7.08 -3.62 1.56
N SER A 161 -6.78 -4.36 0.50
CA SER A 161 -5.45 -4.97 0.30
C SER A 161 -4.41 -3.94 -0.10
N ALA A 162 -4.83 -2.82 -0.72
CA ALA A 162 -3.98 -1.71 -1.14
C ALA A 162 -4.73 -0.39 -1.02
N PHE A 163 -3.98 0.69 -0.83
CA PHE A 163 -4.42 2.06 -0.93
C PHE A 163 -3.35 2.87 -1.64
N LEU A 164 -3.72 3.60 -2.68
CA LEU A 164 -2.79 4.42 -3.46
C LEU A 164 -3.36 5.84 -3.62
N PRO A 165 -2.79 6.84 -2.94
CA PRO A 165 -3.14 8.23 -3.17
C PRO A 165 -2.48 8.74 -4.45
N ILE A 166 -3.27 9.35 -5.35
CA ILE A 166 -2.82 9.98 -6.58
C ILE A 166 -3.14 11.46 -6.49
N ARG A 167 -2.11 12.31 -6.66
CA ARG A 167 -2.25 13.77 -6.62
C ARG A 167 -2.11 14.35 -8.02
N ARG A 168 -3.20 14.38 -8.75
CA ARG A 168 -3.29 15.04 -10.07
C ARG A 168 -4.71 15.54 -10.29
N GLY A 169 -4.85 16.61 -11.10
CA GLY A 169 -6.15 17.22 -11.40
C GLY A 169 -6.97 16.43 -12.41
N ASP A 170 -6.55 16.41 -13.66
CA ASP A 170 -7.36 15.87 -14.76
C ASP A 170 -7.11 14.37 -14.98
N VAL A 171 -7.50 13.54 -14.00
CA VAL A 171 -7.32 12.09 -14.08
C VAL A 171 -8.43 11.45 -14.92
N TRP A 172 -8.02 10.61 -15.86
CA TRP A 172 -8.92 9.76 -16.64
C TRP A 172 -8.79 8.31 -16.22
N LEU A 173 -9.93 7.66 -16.05
CA LEU A 173 -10.03 6.25 -15.75
C LEU A 173 -10.32 5.46 -17.01
N SER A 174 -9.50 4.44 -17.27
CA SER A 174 -9.77 3.42 -18.29
C SER A 174 -9.99 2.09 -17.60
N HIS A 175 -11.09 1.41 -17.93
CA HIS A 175 -11.40 0.09 -17.40
C HIS A 175 -12.18 -0.73 -18.43
N LEU A 176 -12.17 -2.05 -18.27
CA LEU A 176 -12.92 -2.96 -19.11
C LEU A 176 -14.23 -3.37 -18.41
N TYR A 177 -15.30 -3.41 -19.19
CA TYR A 177 -16.60 -3.90 -18.75
C TYR A 177 -17.22 -4.82 -19.80
N GLY A 178 -18.33 -5.46 -19.48
CA GLY A 178 -19.01 -6.30 -20.46
C GLY A 178 -20.29 -6.91 -19.98
N SER A 179 -20.73 -7.87 -20.73
CA SER A 179 -21.86 -8.75 -20.47
C SER A 179 -21.61 -10.07 -21.21
N TRP A 180 -22.48 -11.05 -21.01
CA TRP A 180 -22.37 -12.33 -21.72
C TRP A 180 -22.30 -12.13 -23.24
N ALA A 181 -21.31 -12.77 -23.87
CA ALA A 181 -20.99 -12.67 -25.31
C ALA A 181 -20.64 -11.23 -25.78
N ASN A 182 -20.26 -10.33 -24.89
CA ASN A 182 -19.90 -8.94 -25.17
C ASN A 182 -18.94 -8.40 -24.10
N GLU A 183 -17.95 -9.21 -23.74
CA GLU A 183 -16.95 -8.92 -22.71
C GLU A 183 -15.82 -8.01 -23.25
N GLY A 184 -15.06 -7.41 -22.35
CA GLY A 184 -13.82 -6.69 -22.67
C GLY A 184 -14.02 -5.37 -23.40
N ARG A 185 -15.14 -4.67 -23.19
CA ARG A 185 -15.38 -3.34 -23.76
C ARG A 185 -14.64 -2.27 -22.97
N LEU A 186 -13.87 -1.45 -23.66
CA LEU A 186 -13.15 -0.33 -23.05
C LEU A 186 -14.11 0.82 -22.72
N CYS A 187 -14.06 1.26 -21.45
CA CYS A 187 -14.62 2.52 -20.99
C CYS A 187 -13.48 3.48 -20.63
N GLN A 188 -13.57 4.71 -21.09
CA GLN A 188 -12.64 5.80 -20.73
C GLN A 188 -13.47 7.01 -20.31
N GLU A 189 -13.25 7.50 -19.11
CA GLU A 189 -14.01 8.62 -18.55
C GLU A 189 -13.12 9.53 -17.72
N ALA A 190 -13.39 10.83 -17.73
CA ALA A 190 -12.80 11.76 -16.78
C ALA A 190 -13.33 11.48 -15.38
N LEU A 191 -12.45 11.52 -14.37
CA LEU A 191 -12.88 11.40 -12.98
C LEU A 191 -13.39 12.76 -12.49
N GLU A 192 -14.68 12.84 -12.27
CA GLU A 192 -15.34 13.99 -11.67
C GLU A 192 -15.36 13.87 -10.13
N PRO A 193 -15.49 15.00 -9.39
CA PRO A 193 -15.58 14.95 -7.92
C PRO A 193 -16.67 14.01 -7.43
N GLY A 194 -16.29 13.10 -6.52
CA GLY A 194 -17.20 12.10 -5.97
C GLY A 194 -16.55 10.74 -5.84
N MET A 195 -17.35 9.68 -6.00
CA MET A 195 -16.90 8.31 -5.83
C MET A 195 -17.28 7.44 -7.03
N LYS A 196 -16.28 6.78 -7.62
CA LYS A 196 -16.47 5.72 -8.60
C LYS A 196 -16.20 4.36 -7.95
N VAL A 197 -17.05 3.38 -8.24
CA VAL A 197 -16.88 2.00 -7.76
C VAL A 197 -16.96 1.03 -8.92
N ILE A 198 -15.91 0.23 -9.10
CA ILE A 198 -15.86 -0.92 -9.97
C ILE A 198 -15.89 -2.15 -9.07
N LYS A 199 -16.85 -3.06 -9.30
CA LYS A 199 -17.03 -4.23 -8.43
C LYS A 199 -17.44 -5.45 -9.22
N ASN A 200 -16.99 -6.61 -8.76
CA ASN A 200 -17.50 -7.91 -9.17
C ASN A 200 -18.18 -8.62 -7.99
N LYS A 201 -19.33 -9.24 -8.25
CA LYS A 201 -20.07 -10.07 -7.30
C LYS A 201 -20.34 -11.49 -7.84
N ASP A 202 -19.79 -11.81 -9.00
CA ASP A 202 -20.05 -13.07 -9.72
C ASP A 202 -19.02 -14.16 -9.39
N GLY A 203 -18.34 -14.01 -8.25
CA GLY A 203 -17.30 -14.92 -7.80
C GLY A 203 -16.11 -14.95 -8.76
N VAL A 204 -15.71 -16.15 -9.15
CA VAL A 204 -14.54 -16.35 -10.05
C VAL A 204 -14.73 -15.83 -11.47
N ARG A 205 -15.95 -15.47 -11.86
CA ARG A 205 -16.23 -14.83 -13.17
C ARG A 205 -16.01 -13.33 -13.13
N ASN A 206 -14.83 -12.92 -12.68
CA ASN A 206 -14.52 -11.51 -12.43
C ASN A 206 -14.28 -10.67 -13.68
N SER A 207 -14.26 -11.28 -14.87
CA SER A 207 -14.14 -10.57 -16.15
C SER A 207 -15.46 -10.49 -16.95
N HIS A 208 -16.56 -11.04 -16.43
CA HIS A 208 -17.82 -11.08 -17.16
C HIS A 208 -18.50 -9.70 -17.22
N THR A 209 -18.63 -9.00 -16.11
CA THR A 209 -19.28 -7.69 -16.02
C THR A 209 -18.28 -6.54 -15.86
N SER A 210 -17.17 -6.79 -15.19
CA SER A 210 -16.07 -5.83 -15.00
C SER A 210 -14.76 -6.61 -14.87
N HIS A 211 -13.66 -5.98 -15.27
CA HIS A 211 -12.32 -6.53 -15.08
C HIS A 211 -11.66 -5.96 -13.82
N ALA A 212 -10.72 -6.70 -13.26
CA ALA A 212 -9.99 -6.32 -12.06
C ALA A 212 -8.79 -5.41 -12.36
N GLU A 213 -8.67 -4.95 -13.59
CA GLU A 213 -7.62 -4.06 -14.08
C GLU A 213 -8.19 -2.67 -14.36
N VAL A 214 -7.44 -1.65 -13.97
CA VAL A 214 -7.74 -0.25 -14.24
C VAL A 214 -6.46 0.50 -14.63
N MET A 215 -6.61 1.57 -15.40
CA MET A 215 -5.53 2.51 -15.72
C MET A 215 -5.98 3.93 -15.40
N PHE A 216 -5.12 4.69 -14.76
CA PHE A 216 -5.27 6.10 -14.47
C PHE A 216 -4.32 6.90 -15.35
N SER A 217 -4.86 7.69 -16.27
CA SER A 217 -4.07 8.63 -17.07
C SER A 217 -4.05 9.96 -16.36
N LEU A 218 -2.85 10.46 -16.03
CA LEU A 218 -2.64 11.57 -15.12
C LEU A 218 -2.60 12.95 -15.80
N ASP A 219 -2.49 12.98 -17.13
CA ASP A 219 -2.29 14.17 -17.94
C ASP A 219 -3.47 14.40 -18.91
N GLY A 220 -4.68 13.99 -18.50
CA GLY A 220 -5.89 14.09 -19.32
C GLY A 220 -6.24 12.77 -20.03
N LYS A 221 -7.05 12.88 -21.09
CA LYS A 221 -7.53 11.72 -21.84
C LYS A 221 -6.36 10.90 -22.40
N PRO A 222 -6.35 9.56 -22.24
CA PRO A 222 -5.29 8.71 -22.77
C PRO A 222 -5.06 8.92 -24.27
N GLN A 223 -3.80 9.00 -24.65
CA GLN A 223 -3.35 9.12 -26.04
C GLN A 223 -2.38 7.99 -26.37
N GLU A 224 -2.27 7.66 -27.66
CA GLU A 224 -1.45 6.53 -28.12
C GLU A 224 0.06 6.74 -27.86
N ASN A 225 0.54 7.98 -27.97
CA ASN A 225 1.95 8.29 -28.00
C ASN A 225 2.41 9.30 -26.92
N ALA A 226 1.55 9.62 -25.94
CA ALA A 226 1.87 10.58 -24.91
C ALA A 226 1.04 10.36 -23.64
N GLY A 227 1.61 10.72 -22.48
CA GLY A 227 0.94 10.72 -21.20
C GLY A 227 1.66 9.89 -20.14
N CYS A 228 1.28 10.12 -18.89
CA CYS A 228 1.70 9.32 -17.74
C CYS A 228 0.53 8.45 -17.31
N VAL A 229 0.75 7.16 -17.19
CA VAL A 229 -0.29 6.17 -16.85
C VAL A 229 0.15 5.33 -15.66
N ILE A 230 -0.75 5.16 -14.70
CA ILE A 230 -0.62 4.19 -13.61
C ILE A 230 -1.59 3.05 -13.88
N GLY A 231 -1.07 1.84 -14.09
CA GLY A 231 -1.87 0.61 -14.13
C GLY A 231 -2.02 -0.01 -12.76
N ALA A 232 -3.19 -0.56 -12.46
CA ALA A 232 -3.43 -1.37 -11.28
C ALA A 232 -4.25 -2.61 -11.65
N ALA A 233 -3.82 -3.77 -11.15
CA ALA A 233 -4.50 -5.04 -11.34
C ALA A 233 -4.62 -5.78 -10.01
N LEU A 234 -5.79 -6.37 -9.76
CA LEU A 234 -6.00 -7.22 -8.58
C LEU A 234 -5.65 -8.67 -8.92
N CYS A 235 -4.60 -9.20 -8.30
CA CYS A 235 -4.15 -10.59 -8.47
C CYS A 235 -5.02 -11.58 -7.66
N TYR A 236 -6.34 -11.51 -7.82
CA TYR A 236 -7.29 -12.34 -7.11
C TYR A 236 -8.53 -12.62 -7.98
N SER A 237 -8.96 -13.88 -8.02
CA SER A 237 -10.17 -14.31 -8.70
C SER A 237 -11.29 -14.50 -7.69
N GLY A 238 -12.28 -13.61 -7.71
CA GLY A 238 -13.39 -13.64 -6.78
C GLY A 238 -14.15 -12.32 -6.72
N ASN A 239 -14.90 -12.11 -5.66
CA ASN A 239 -15.59 -10.85 -5.46
C ASN A 239 -14.59 -9.77 -5.04
N TYR A 240 -14.68 -8.61 -5.67
CA TYR A 240 -13.85 -7.45 -5.35
C TYR A 240 -14.61 -6.13 -5.47
N LYS A 241 -14.02 -5.11 -4.91
CA LYS A 241 -14.45 -3.72 -5.06
C LYS A 241 -13.20 -2.85 -5.20
N LEU A 242 -13.06 -2.16 -6.33
CA LEU A 242 -12.15 -1.04 -6.53
C LEU A 242 -12.92 0.23 -6.26
N ARG A 243 -12.48 1.04 -5.34
CA ARG A 243 -13.08 2.33 -4.99
C ARG A 243 -12.10 3.45 -5.32
N ILE A 244 -12.61 4.49 -5.97
CA ILE A 244 -11.86 5.66 -6.41
C ILE A 244 -12.61 6.86 -5.87
N ASP A 245 -11.97 7.60 -4.98
CA ASP A 245 -12.49 8.85 -4.41
C ASP A 245 -11.72 10.03 -5.02
N THR A 246 -12.42 11.10 -5.42
CA THR A 246 -11.87 12.30 -6.06
C THR A 246 -12.38 13.57 -5.37
#